data_7c4dd8ee23fe461a94897000b6c9ee0b
#
_entry.id   7c4dd8ee23fe461a94897000b6c9ee0b
#
_cell.length_a   1.000
_cell.length_b   1.000
_cell.length_c   1.000
_cell.angle_alpha   90.00
_cell.angle_beta   90.00
_cell.angle_gamma   90.00
#
_symmetry.space_group_name_H-M   'P 1'
#
loop_
_entity.id
_entity.type
_entity.pdbx_description
1 polymer ?
#
loop_
_entity_poly.entity_id
_entity_poly.type
_entity_poly.pdbx_seq_one_letter_code
_entity_poly.pdbx_strand_id
1 'polypeptide(L)'
;MSKLQLKIFLKKSYEFSLVLFQFFIIILHFIQLEFIPKKEIMQVNFFFSFVGFLLIIISTIVMLISIKDLGRNLSPFPRPIVNGNLTTSGIYSFIRHPMYYSLILISFGFFITKLSFYYLFLTISLALIIKLKIILEEKYLNKKFKNYFIYTDKVKY
;
A
#
# COMPACT_ATOMS: atom_id res chain seq x y z
N MET A 1 -24.57 -9.97 22.85
CA MET A 1 -23.48 -9.04 22.44
C MET A 1 -24.06 -7.62 22.42
N SER A 2 -23.44 -6.69 23.16
CA SER A 2 -23.92 -5.30 23.17
C SER A 2 -23.71 -4.64 21.79
N LYS A 3 -24.52 -3.58 21.46
CA LYS A 3 -24.35 -2.81 20.20
C LYS A 3 -22.92 -2.27 20.03
N LEU A 4 -22.24 -1.93 21.13
CA LEU A 4 -20.87 -1.45 21.14
C LEU A 4 -19.88 -2.57 20.76
N GLN A 5 -20.03 -3.77 21.33
CA GLN A 5 -19.21 -4.92 21.03
C GLN A 5 -19.33 -5.34 19.56
N LEU A 6 -20.55 -5.32 19.01
CA LEU A 6 -20.80 -5.61 17.60
C LEU A 6 -20.08 -4.59 16.69
N LYS A 7 -20.18 -3.28 17.01
CA LYS A 7 -19.51 -2.22 16.22
C LYS A 7 -17.99 -2.36 16.23
N ILE A 8 -17.40 -2.71 17.37
CA ILE A 8 -15.94 -2.95 17.48
C ILE A 8 -15.54 -4.19 16.68
N PHE A 9 -16.32 -5.26 16.76
CA PHE A 9 -16.07 -6.49 16.00
C PHE A 9 -16.12 -6.25 14.49
N LEU A 10 -17.17 -5.61 13.99
CA LEU A 10 -17.32 -5.29 12.56
C LEU A 10 -16.17 -4.41 12.05
N LYS A 11 -15.71 -3.47 12.85
CA LYS A 11 -14.59 -2.60 12.49
C LYS A 11 -13.27 -3.38 12.41
N LYS A 12 -12.99 -4.28 13.35
CA LYS A 12 -11.81 -5.16 13.30
C LYS A 12 -11.85 -6.10 12.10
N SER A 13 -13.02 -6.69 11.82
CA SER A 13 -13.22 -7.57 10.67
C SER A 13 -12.95 -6.84 9.36
N TYR A 14 -13.44 -5.61 9.21
CA TYR A 14 -13.19 -4.78 8.02
C TYR A 14 -11.70 -4.46 7.83
N GLU A 15 -10.98 -4.07 8.90
CA GLU A 15 -9.54 -3.82 8.82
C GLU A 15 -8.77 -5.09 8.43
N PHE A 16 -9.15 -6.23 8.99
CA PHE A 16 -8.55 -7.51 8.66
C PHE A 16 -8.81 -7.91 7.20
N SER A 17 -10.02 -7.72 6.70
CA SER A 17 -10.34 -7.99 5.29
C SER A 17 -9.52 -7.15 4.32
N LEU A 18 -9.29 -5.85 4.61
CA LEU A 18 -8.43 -5.01 3.78
C LEU A 18 -6.99 -5.53 3.71
N VAL A 19 -6.46 -6.02 4.83
CA VAL A 19 -5.12 -6.62 4.88
C VAL A 19 -5.07 -7.92 4.07
N LEU A 20 -6.06 -8.80 4.24
CA LEU A 20 -6.15 -10.05 3.48
C LEU A 20 -6.25 -9.80 1.98
N PHE A 21 -7.13 -8.88 1.54
CA PHE A 21 -7.26 -8.55 0.12
C PHE A 21 -5.98 -7.93 -0.44
N GLN A 22 -5.29 -7.10 0.32
CA GLN A 22 -3.99 -6.57 -0.09
C GLN A 22 -2.99 -7.71 -0.36
N PHE A 23 -2.81 -8.63 0.60
CA PHE A 23 -1.89 -9.76 0.42
C PHE A 23 -2.32 -10.69 -0.70
N PHE A 24 -3.63 -10.94 -0.84
CA PHE A 24 -4.16 -11.74 -1.93
C PHE A 24 -3.79 -11.15 -3.29
N ILE A 25 -3.98 -9.83 -3.48
CA ILE A 25 -3.60 -9.15 -4.73
C ILE A 25 -2.09 -9.21 -4.96
N ILE A 26 -1.27 -9.02 -3.91
CA ILE A 26 0.19 -9.15 -4.02
C ILE A 26 0.58 -10.55 -4.48
N ILE A 27 -0.03 -11.60 -3.91
CA ILE A 27 0.21 -12.99 -4.30
C ILE A 27 -0.16 -13.21 -5.78
N LEU A 28 -1.28 -12.65 -6.24
CA LEU A 28 -1.73 -12.75 -7.62
C LEU A 28 -0.74 -12.15 -8.64
N HIS A 29 0.14 -11.22 -8.25
CA HIS A 29 1.21 -10.72 -9.13
C HIS A 29 2.24 -11.80 -9.47
N PHE A 30 2.42 -12.78 -8.58
CA PHE A 30 3.39 -13.88 -8.76
C PHE A 30 2.74 -15.15 -9.33
N ILE A 31 1.43 -15.30 -9.17
CA ILE A 31 0.67 -16.43 -9.70
C ILE A 31 0.07 -16.04 -11.03
N GLN A 32 0.61 -16.57 -12.14
CA GLN A 32 -0.03 -16.47 -13.43
C GLN A 32 -1.19 -17.50 -13.49
N LEU A 33 -2.41 -17.00 -13.39
CA LEU A 33 -3.58 -17.85 -13.57
C LEU A 33 -3.73 -18.15 -15.06
N GLU A 34 -3.44 -19.42 -15.47
CA GLU A 34 -3.42 -19.85 -16.88
C GLU A 34 -4.76 -19.68 -17.60
N PHE A 35 -5.88 -19.76 -16.84
CA PHE A 35 -7.23 -19.61 -17.39
C PHE A 35 -7.64 -18.14 -17.65
N ILE A 36 -6.87 -17.15 -17.21
CA ILE A 36 -7.12 -15.75 -17.54
C ILE A 36 -6.43 -15.42 -18.87
N PRO A 37 -7.19 -15.01 -19.91
CA PRO A 37 -6.62 -14.65 -21.18
C PRO A 37 -5.53 -13.58 -20.99
N LYS A 38 -4.32 -13.88 -21.46
CA LYS A 38 -3.20 -12.93 -21.47
C LYS A 38 -3.40 -11.93 -22.61
N LYS A 39 -4.49 -11.17 -22.55
CA LYS A 39 -4.73 -10.13 -23.54
C LYS A 39 -3.77 -8.98 -23.26
N GLU A 40 -2.70 -8.94 -24.04
CA GLU A 40 -1.76 -7.83 -24.03
C GLU A 40 -2.44 -6.59 -24.61
N ILE A 41 -2.20 -5.45 -23.98
CA ILE A 41 -2.68 -4.16 -24.46
C ILE A 41 -1.87 -3.75 -25.69
N MET A 42 -0.57 -4.05 -25.68
CA MET A 42 0.38 -3.73 -26.71
C MET A 42 1.54 -4.74 -26.67
N GLN A 43 2.22 -4.95 -27.79
CA GLN A 43 3.43 -5.76 -27.80
C GLN A 43 4.49 -5.18 -26.86
N VAL A 44 4.96 -6.02 -25.93
CA VAL A 44 6.02 -5.64 -24.99
C VAL A 44 7.35 -5.64 -25.74
N ASN A 45 8.01 -4.49 -25.75
CA ASN A 45 9.37 -4.37 -26.26
C ASN A 45 10.36 -4.19 -25.10
N PHE A 46 11.64 -4.25 -25.42
CA PHE A 46 12.73 -4.12 -24.43
C PHE A 46 12.61 -2.83 -23.60
N PHE A 47 12.20 -1.73 -24.20
CA PHE A 47 12.09 -0.44 -23.53
C PHE A 47 11.06 -0.48 -22.37
N PHE A 48 9.85 -0.99 -22.61
CA PHE A 48 8.83 -1.10 -21.56
C PHE A 48 9.27 -2.06 -20.46
N SER A 49 9.87 -3.20 -20.82
CA SER A 49 10.39 -4.15 -19.84
C SER A 49 11.46 -3.52 -18.96
N PHE A 50 12.39 -2.77 -19.56
CA PHE A 50 13.47 -2.08 -18.83
C PHE A 50 12.90 -1.01 -17.89
N VAL A 51 12.01 -0.15 -18.37
CA VAL A 51 11.38 0.92 -17.56
C VAL A 51 10.57 0.32 -16.41
N GLY A 52 9.76 -0.69 -16.68
CA GLY A 52 8.98 -1.37 -15.64
C GLY A 52 9.86 -2.02 -14.57
N PHE A 53 10.94 -2.69 -14.98
CA PHE A 53 11.89 -3.30 -14.07
C PHE A 53 12.63 -2.25 -13.22
N LEU A 54 13.07 -1.16 -13.82
CA LEU A 54 13.71 -0.05 -13.11
C LEU A 54 12.76 0.55 -12.05
N LEU A 55 11.49 0.73 -12.42
CA LEU A 55 10.47 1.22 -11.48
C LEU A 55 10.27 0.27 -10.30
N ILE A 56 10.24 -1.05 -10.53
CA ILE A 56 10.14 -2.05 -9.47
C ILE A 56 11.34 -1.94 -8.51
N ILE A 57 12.57 -1.85 -9.05
CA ILE A 57 13.78 -1.74 -8.23
C ILE A 57 13.75 -0.48 -7.37
N ILE A 58 13.52 0.69 -7.97
CA ILE A 58 13.49 1.96 -7.23
C ILE A 58 12.41 1.94 -6.14
N SER A 59 11.21 1.47 -6.49
CA SER A 59 10.10 1.40 -5.53
C SER A 59 10.37 0.42 -4.40
N THR A 60 11.06 -0.69 -4.69
CA THR A 60 11.49 -1.65 -3.66
C THR A 60 12.50 -1.03 -2.71
N ILE A 61 13.46 -0.25 -3.21
CA ILE A 61 14.42 0.47 -2.37
C ILE A 61 13.69 1.46 -1.46
N VAL A 62 12.76 2.25 -2.02
CA VAL A 62 11.95 3.20 -1.24
C VAL A 62 11.12 2.47 -0.17
N MET A 63 10.56 1.31 -0.49
CA MET A 63 9.83 0.49 0.47
C MET A 63 10.72 0.01 1.62
N LEU A 64 11.94 -0.47 1.32
CA LEU A 64 12.89 -0.92 2.34
C LEU A 64 13.34 0.21 3.26
N ILE A 65 13.61 1.40 2.71
CA ILE A 65 13.90 2.61 3.49
C ILE A 65 12.71 2.95 4.38
N SER A 66 11.49 2.89 3.85
CA SER A 66 10.26 3.18 4.60
C SER A 66 10.07 2.21 5.78
N ILE A 67 10.31 0.91 5.55
CA ILE A 67 10.24 -0.12 6.61
C ILE A 67 11.28 0.16 7.70
N LYS A 68 12.51 0.49 7.30
CA LYS A 68 13.60 0.82 8.23
C LYS A 68 13.24 2.04 9.10
N ASP A 69 12.77 3.12 8.46
CA ASP A 69 12.45 4.37 9.16
C ASP A 69 11.22 4.23 10.06
N LEU A 70 10.25 3.38 9.69
CA LEU A 70 9.09 3.06 10.52
C LEU A 70 9.46 2.21 11.75
N GLY A 71 10.43 1.31 11.60
CA GLY A 71 11.00 0.51 12.67
C GLY A 71 9.94 -0.23 13.49
N ARG A 72 9.90 0.01 14.80
CA ARG A 72 8.95 -0.65 15.72
C ARG A 72 7.49 -0.26 15.50
N ASN A 73 7.22 0.77 14.69
CA ASN A 73 5.84 1.18 14.34
C ASN A 73 5.28 0.39 13.16
N LEU A 74 6.07 -0.50 12.55
CA LEU A 74 5.65 -1.29 11.39
C LEU A 74 4.47 -2.20 11.75
N SER A 75 3.38 -2.05 11.02
CA SER A 75 2.19 -2.88 11.13
C SER A 75 1.50 -3.03 9.78
N PRO A 76 1.02 -4.22 9.42
CA PRO A 76 0.21 -4.39 8.21
C PRO A 76 -1.20 -3.80 8.36
N PHE A 77 -1.63 -3.53 9.60
CA PHE A 77 -2.95 -2.96 9.89
C PHE A 77 -2.92 -1.43 9.87
N PRO A 78 -4.02 -0.77 9.45
CA PRO A 78 -4.10 0.69 9.45
C PRO A 78 -4.17 1.30 10.86
N ARG A 79 -4.24 0.46 11.90
CA ARG A 79 -4.27 0.88 13.29
C ARG A 79 -2.86 1.05 13.84
N PRO A 80 -2.49 2.23 14.37
CA PRO A 80 -1.19 2.44 15.00
C PRO A 80 -0.97 1.51 16.20
N ILE A 81 0.25 1.01 16.35
CA ILE A 81 0.67 0.16 17.48
C ILE A 81 0.43 0.93 18.80
N VAL A 82 -0.06 0.24 19.83
CA VAL A 82 -0.51 0.87 21.09
C VAL A 82 0.58 1.77 21.69
N ASN A 83 1.79 1.29 21.81
CA ASN A 83 2.94 2.03 22.37
C ASN A 83 3.83 2.65 21.28
N GLY A 84 3.32 2.79 20.04
CA GLY A 84 4.06 3.39 18.95
C GLY A 84 4.05 4.91 19.00
N ASN A 85 5.12 5.50 18.47
CA ASN A 85 5.29 6.94 18.30
C ASN A 85 4.93 7.37 16.86
N LEU A 86 4.65 8.65 16.65
CA LEU A 86 4.48 9.18 15.32
C LEU A 86 5.85 9.30 14.65
N THR A 87 6.06 8.57 13.54
CA THR A 87 7.27 8.67 12.72
C THR A 87 7.12 9.83 11.74
N THR A 88 8.01 10.83 11.85
CA THR A 88 8.00 12.04 11.01
C THR A 88 9.37 12.37 10.43
N SER A 89 10.36 11.47 10.66
CA SER A 89 11.75 11.62 10.21
C SER A 89 12.06 10.69 9.03
N GLY A 90 13.26 10.84 8.46
CA GLY A 90 13.68 10.06 7.31
C GLY A 90 12.78 10.30 6.11
N ILE A 91 12.39 9.25 5.39
CA ILE A 91 11.52 9.36 4.23
C ILE A 91 10.12 9.89 4.58
N TYR A 92 9.67 9.72 5.84
CA TYR A 92 8.40 10.24 6.35
C TYR A 92 8.40 11.77 6.53
N SER A 93 9.55 12.42 6.43
CA SER A 93 9.62 13.90 6.38
C SER A 93 9.21 14.48 5.02
N PHE A 94 9.18 13.65 3.97
CA PHE A 94 8.83 14.05 2.60
C PHE A 94 7.45 13.52 2.17
N ILE A 95 7.11 12.29 2.57
CA ILE A 95 5.90 11.58 2.15
C ILE A 95 5.29 10.91 3.38
N ARG A 96 3.98 11.03 3.60
CA ARG A 96 3.29 10.45 4.76
C ARG A 96 3.13 8.93 4.70
N HIS A 97 2.95 8.38 3.51
CA HIS A 97 2.69 6.96 3.29
C HIS A 97 3.63 6.33 2.25
N PRO A 98 4.96 6.47 2.42
CA PRO A 98 5.93 6.04 1.39
C PRO A 98 5.85 4.53 1.11
N MET A 99 5.65 3.71 2.12
CA MET A 99 5.50 2.26 1.98
C MET A 99 4.27 1.89 1.12
N TYR A 100 3.16 2.58 1.27
CA TYR A 100 1.95 2.33 0.48
C TYR A 100 2.11 2.75 -0.98
N TYR A 101 2.71 3.92 -1.22
CA TYR A 101 3.01 4.36 -2.59
C TYR A 101 4.00 3.43 -3.27
N SER A 102 5.01 2.93 -2.55
CA SER A 102 5.95 1.96 -3.10
C SER A 102 5.27 0.68 -3.55
N LEU A 103 4.31 0.14 -2.79
CA LEU A 103 3.54 -1.04 -3.19
C LEU A 103 2.75 -0.80 -4.47
N ILE A 104 2.11 0.36 -4.61
CA ILE A 104 1.37 0.71 -5.83
C ILE A 104 2.34 0.83 -7.02
N LEU A 105 3.50 1.47 -6.83
CA LEU A 105 4.50 1.65 -7.88
C LEU A 105 5.15 0.33 -8.30
N ILE A 106 5.39 -0.61 -7.37
CA ILE A 106 5.84 -1.97 -7.70
C ILE A 106 4.81 -2.67 -8.57
N SER A 107 3.53 -2.63 -8.17
CA SER A 107 2.43 -3.22 -8.95
C SER A 107 2.32 -2.58 -10.34
N PHE A 108 2.45 -1.26 -10.43
CA PHE A 108 2.46 -0.54 -11.70
C PHE A 108 3.68 -0.89 -12.56
N GLY A 109 4.84 -1.13 -11.95
CA GLY A 109 6.03 -1.64 -12.63
C GLY A 109 5.78 -3.02 -13.28
N PHE A 110 5.08 -3.92 -12.60
CA PHE A 110 4.64 -5.19 -13.20
C PHE A 110 3.71 -4.97 -14.39
N PHE A 111 2.78 -4.01 -14.28
CA PHE A 111 1.92 -3.65 -15.40
C PHE A 111 2.73 -3.15 -16.60
N ILE A 112 3.66 -2.21 -16.39
CA ILE A 112 4.54 -1.69 -17.48
C ILE A 112 5.38 -2.81 -18.11
N THR A 113 5.90 -3.73 -17.30
CA THR A 113 6.72 -4.85 -17.78
C THR A 113 5.92 -5.83 -18.63
N LYS A 114 4.64 -6.01 -18.38
CA LYS A 114 3.79 -7.03 -19.03
C LYS A 114 2.77 -6.44 -20.00
N LEU A 115 2.44 -5.17 -19.90
CA LEU A 115 1.41 -4.44 -20.67
C LEU A 115 0.11 -5.22 -20.85
N SER A 116 -0.33 -5.88 -19.78
CA SER A 116 -1.49 -6.78 -19.78
C SER A 116 -2.63 -6.20 -18.96
N PHE A 117 -3.88 -6.37 -19.41
CA PHE A 117 -5.09 -5.97 -18.68
C PHE A 117 -5.17 -6.63 -17.30
N TYR A 118 -4.64 -7.84 -17.14
CA TYR A 118 -4.56 -8.52 -15.85
C TYR A 118 -3.78 -7.71 -14.83
N TYR A 119 -2.55 -7.29 -15.15
CA TYR A 119 -1.70 -6.50 -14.25
C TYR A 119 -2.25 -5.08 -14.03
N LEU A 120 -2.88 -4.49 -15.04
CA LEU A 120 -3.58 -3.22 -14.88
C LEU A 120 -4.72 -3.32 -13.86
N PHE A 121 -5.54 -4.38 -13.96
CA PHE A 121 -6.62 -4.63 -13.01
C PHE A 121 -6.12 -4.85 -11.59
N LEU A 122 -5.04 -5.64 -11.41
CA LEU A 122 -4.42 -5.84 -10.10
C LEU A 122 -3.89 -4.52 -9.51
N THR A 123 -3.25 -3.68 -10.34
CA THR A 123 -2.71 -2.38 -9.89
C THR A 123 -3.82 -1.45 -9.43
N ILE A 124 -4.91 -1.33 -10.20
CA ILE A 124 -6.06 -0.50 -9.82
C ILE A 124 -6.70 -1.03 -8.54
N SER A 125 -6.90 -2.34 -8.44
CA SER A 125 -7.49 -2.98 -7.24
C SER A 125 -6.62 -2.76 -6.01
N LEU A 126 -5.30 -2.89 -6.12
CA LEU A 126 -4.36 -2.62 -5.04
C LEU A 126 -4.39 -1.16 -4.62
N ALA A 127 -4.40 -0.23 -5.58
CA ALA A 127 -4.47 1.20 -5.30
C ALA A 127 -5.76 1.59 -4.55
N LEU A 128 -6.90 1.00 -4.91
CA LEU A 128 -8.17 1.23 -4.21
C LEU A 128 -8.11 0.72 -2.75
N ILE A 129 -7.60 -0.48 -2.53
CA ILE A 129 -7.46 -1.04 -1.17
C ILE A 129 -6.50 -0.20 -0.33
N ILE A 130 -5.37 0.20 -0.89
CA ILE A 130 -4.39 1.06 -0.21
C ILE A 130 -5.00 2.42 0.12
N LYS A 131 -5.77 3.03 -0.79
CA LYS A 131 -6.48 4.28 -0.53
C LYS A 131 -7.42 4.16 0.67
N LEU A 132 -8.19 3.07 0.77
CA LEU A 132 -9.06 2.81 1.92
C LEU A 132 -8.25 2.65 3.22
N LYS A 133 -7.11 1.97 3.16
CA LYS A 133 -6.20 1.83 4.32
C LYS A 133 -5.63 3.19 4.76
N ILE A 134 -5.17 4.02 3.83
CA ILE A 134 -4.68 5.38 4.13
C ILE A 134 -5.75 6.19 4.84
N ILE A 135 -6.98 6.21 4.34
CA ILE A 135 -8.10 6.94 4.96
C ILE A 135 -8.36 6.47 6.40
N LEU A 136 -8.28 5.17 6.65
CA LEU A 136 -8.44 4.63 7.99
C LEU A 136 -7.26 4.97 8.91
N GLU A 137 -6.05 4.83 8.41
CA GLU A 137 -4.82 5.14 9.15
C GLU A 137 -4.76 6.61 9.55
N GLU A 138 -5.04 7.53 8.64
CA GLU A 138 -5.15 8.97 8.90
C GLU A 138 -6.14 9.28 10.03
N LYS A 139 -7.31 8.63 10.03
CA LYS A 139 -8.30 8.78 11.12
C LYS A 139 -7.77 8.31 12.46
N TYR A 140 -7.01 7.22 12.48
CA TYR A 140 -6.43 6.68 13.71
C TYR A 140 -5.25 7.51 14.20
N LEU A 141 -4.38 7.95 13.30
CA LEU A 141 -3.23 8.80 13.62
C LEU A 141 -3.69 10.13 14.20
N ASN A 142 -4.68 10.76 13.58
CA ASN A 142 -5.26 12.02 14.05
C ASN A 142 -5.93 11.85 15.44
N LYS A 143 -6.57 10.70 15.70
CA LYS A 143 -7.16 10.42 17.02
C LYS A 143 -6.11 10.13 18.09
N LYS A 144 -5.00 9.47 17.72
CA LYS A 144 -3.97 9.03 18.67
C LYS A 144 -2.98 10.15 19.01
N PHE A 145 -2.57 10.95 18.03
CA PHE A 145 -1.51 11.94 18.17
C PHE A 145 -2.06 13.36 18.06
N LYS A 146 -2.08 14.10 19.16
CA LYS A 146 -2.59 15.48 19.21
C LYS A 146 -1.91 16.43 18.21
N ASN A 147 -0.64 16.20 17.91
CA ASN A 147 0.16 17.05 17.01
C ASN A 147 0.18 16.51 15.56
N TYR A 148 -0.66 15.54 15.21
CA TYR A 148 -0.68 14.97 13.87
C TYR A 148 -1.00 16.02 12.79
N PHE A 149 -1.87 16.98 13.09
CA PHE A 149 -2.22 18.06 12.17
C PHE A 149 -1.01 18.92 11.77
N ILE A 150 -0.05 19.18 12.70
CA ILE A 150 1.16 19.94 12.40
C ILE A 150 2.02 19.18 11.37
N TYR A 151 2.05 17.87 11.48
CA TYR A 151 2.77 17.01 10.52
C TYR A 151 2.08 17.02 9.15
N THR A 152 0.74 16.92 9.08
CA THR A 152 -0.01 16.94 7.82
C THR A 152 0.04 18.29 7.12
N ASP A 153 0.23 19.39 7.84
CA ASP A 153 0.43 20.71 7.24
C ASP A 153 1.80 20.84 6.56
N LYS A 154 2.83 20.19 7.12
CA LYS A 154 4.18 20.20 6.56
C LYS A 154 4.36 19.21 5.43
N VAL A 155 3.77 18.02 5.55
CA VAL A 155 3.93 16.91 4.60
C VAL A 155 2.55 16.60 4.01
N LYS A 156 2.31 17.08 2.78
CA LYS A 156 0.98 16.99 2.14
C LYS A 156 0.64 15.61 1.55
N TYR A 157 1.64 14.80 1.23
CA TYR A 157 1.48 13.51 0.54
C TYR A 157 2.11 12.37 1.34
#